data_3f2ad5cf7123f27906cc94445a6a2ba2
#
_entry.id   3f2ad5cf7123f27906cc94445a6a2ba2
#
_cell.length_a   1.000
_cell.length_b   1.000
_cell.length_c   1.000
_cell.angle_alpha   90.00
_cell.angle_beta   90.00
_cell.angle_gamma   90.00
#
_symmetry.space_group_name_H-M   'P 1'
#
loop_
_entity.id
_entity.type
_entity.pdbx_description
1 polymer ?
#
loop_
_entity_poly.entity_id
_entity_poly.type
_entity_poly.pdbx_seq_one_letter_code
_entity_poly.pdbx_strand_id
1 'polypeptide(L)'
;EAEALLTVLEAWVRRYNRGLSPKYLCGESYGCTRSAVAAGIAATMGRERGYGIAFDGIVFIGNTVTVGKYFGEGLPVETSVLGFPTYAGVNWYHNHPTDQSVEDFVKEAKAFADHDYVLALYKGEAISEEEKEHILEKVSYYTGVSREYLIRHGLKIDDDDYRQEVLKTKGKAVSRYDGRVTRPLLEPEQDEIKKASWADATADRYDTFFYAASKGD
;
A
#
# COMPACT_ATOMS: atom_id res chain seq x y z
N GLU A 1 12.40 14.33 -11.87
CA GLU A 1 13.19 13.38 -11.07
C GLU A 1 13.81 12.27 -11.92
N ALA A 2 13.02 11.55 -12.75
CA ALA A 2 13.52 10.45 -13.60
C ALA A 2 14.61 10.89 -14.58
N GLU A 3 14.46 12.08 -15.18
CA GLU A 3 15.49 12.67 -16.06
C GLU A 3 16.78 13.00 -15.31
N ALA A 4 16.67 13.52 -14.08
CA ALA A 4 17.86 13.76 -13.25
C ALA A 4 18.58 12.46 -12.90
N LEU A 5 17.82 11.39 -12.61
CA LEU A 5 18.38 10.04 -12.38
C LEU A 5 19.14 9.57 -13.64
N LEU A 6 18.55 9.68 -14.83
CA LEU A 6 19.20 9.28 -16.08
C LEU A 6 20.49 10.06 -16.33
N THR A 7 20.48 11.36 -16.09
CA THR A 7 21.68 12.21 -16.23
C THR A 7 22.84 11.72 -15.33
N VAL A 8 22.53 11.43 -14.06
CA VAL A 8 23.53 10.93 -13.11
C VAL A 8 24.03 9.56 -13.51
N LEU A 9 23.13 8.63 -13.89
CA LEU A 9 23.49 7.27 -14.29
C LEU A 9 24.36 7.29 -15.57
N GLU A 10 24.03 8.12 -16.54
CA GLU A 10 24.81 8.23 -17.76
C GLU A 10 26.21 8.79 -17.49
N ALA A 11 26.31 9.83 -16.67
CA ALA A 11 27.61 10.38 -16.27
C ALA A 11 28.47 9.32 -15.56
N TRP A 12 27.87 8.52 -14.68
CA TRP A 12 28.55 7.42 -13.99
C TRP A 12 29.01 6.33 -14.96
N VAL A 13 28.13 5.88 -15.86
CA VAL A 13 28.43 4.84 -16.86
C VAL A 13 29.59 5.28 -17.75
N ARG A 14 29.62 6.54 -18.20
CA ARG A 14 30.72 7.12 -18.99
C ARG A 14 32.01 7.20 -18.17
N ARG A 15 31.96 7.73 -16.95
CA ARG A 15 33.12 7.88 -16.08
C ARG A 15 33.86 6.57 -15.81
N TYR A 16 33.12 5.48 -15.62
CA TYR A 16 33.65 4.19 -15.27
C TYR A 16 33.74 3.22 -16.45
N ASN A 17 33.52 3.71 -17.67
CA ASN A 17 33.57 2.90 -18.91
C ASN A 17 32.68 1.64 -18.85
N ARG A 18 31.45 1.79 -18.33
CA ARG A 18 30.49 0.69 -18.13
C ARG A 18 29.39 0.63 -19.20
N GLY A 19 29.62 1.24 -20.37
CA GLY A 19 28.63 1.32 -21.46
C GLY A 19 28.08 -0.03 -21.90
N LEU A 20 28.95 -1.05 -21.99
CA LEU A 20 28.56 -2.42 -22.41
C LEU A 20 28.14 -3.33 -21.25
N SER A 21 28.23 -2.89 -20.00
CA SER A 21 27.81 -3.70 -18.87
C SER A 21 26.29 -3.80 -18.80
N PRO A 22 25.73 -4.96 -18.42
CA PRO A 22 24.30 -5.08 -18.11
C PRO A 22 23.92 -4.10 -17.00
N LYS A 23 22.76 -3.43 -17.15
CA LYS A 23 22.26 -2.41 -16.24
C LYS A 23 20.87 -2.76 -15.79
N TYR A 24 20.70 -2.87 -14.49
CA TYR A 24 19.43 -3.15 -13.85
C TYR A 24 19.05 -2.02 -12.91
N LEU A 25 17.79 -1.60 -12.95
CA LEU A 25 17.23 -0.71 -11.95
C LEU A 25 16.55 -1.56 -10.87
N CYS A 26 16.76 -1.22 -9.61
CA CYS A 26 16.02 -1.79 -8.49
C CYS A 26 15.29 -0.65 -7.79
N GLY A 27 13.96 -0.72 -7.77
CA GLY A 27 13.11 0.27 -7.12
C GLY A 27 12.27 -0.36 -6.03
N GLU A 28 12.21 0.30 -4.87
CA GLU A 28 11.34 -0.07 -3.78
C GLU A 28 10.30 1.03 -3.59
N SER A 29 9.01 0.65 -3.39
CA SER A 29 7.89 1.56 -3.22
C SER A 29 7.82 2.59 -4.37
N TYR A 30 7.85 3.89 -4.11
CA TYR A 30 7.90 4.95 -5.13
C TYR A 30 9.11 4.80 -6.09
N GLY A 31 10.18 4.15 -5.65
CA GLY A 31 11.32 3.81 -6.50
C GLY A 31 10.93 2.92 -7.69
N CYS A 32 9.87 2.11 -7.59
CA CYS A 32 9.34 1.33 -8.72
C CYS A 32 8.81 2.26 -9.82
N THR A 33 7.99 3.24 -9.45
CA THR A 33 7.46 4.25 -10.38
C THR A 33 8.59 5.05 -11.01
N ARG A 34 9.56 5.52 -10.21
CA ARG A 34 10.73 6.25 -10.72
C ARG A 34 11.54 5.41 -11.71
N SER A 35 11.79 4.14 -11.39
CA SER A 35 12.53 3.22 -12.25
C SER A 35 11.80 2.95 -13.56
N ALA A 36 10.49 2.72 -13.51
CA ALA A 36 9.66 2.50 -14.70
C ALA A 36 9.67 3.73 -15.63
N VAL A 37 9.48 4.92 -15.07
CA VAL A 37 9.50 6.17 -15.84
C VAL A 37 10.89 6.44 -16.45
N ALA A 38 11.96 6.24 -15.68
CA ALA A 38 13.33 6.41 -16.17
C ALA A 38 13.65 5.44 -17.33
N ALA A 39 13.30 4.17 -17.18
CA ALA A 39 13.50 3.18 -18.25
C ALA A 39 12.64 3.51 -19.49
N GLY A 40 11.40 3.95 -19.30
CA GLY A 40 10.52 4.38 -20.38
C GLY A 40 11.11 5.58 -21.16
N ILE A 41 11.59 6.60 -20.46
CA ILE A 41 12.27 7.78 -21.10
C ILE A 41 13.52 7.33 -21.85
N ALA A 42 14.36 6.48 -21.25
CA ALA A 42 15.56 5.99 -21.89
C ALA A 42 15.26 5.19 -23.17
N ALA A 43 14.24 4.35 -23.15
CA ALA A 43 13.85 3.49 -24.28
C ALA A 43 13.17 4.27 -25.43
N THR A 44 12.32 5.26 -25.12
CA THR A 44 11.49 5.92 -26.13
C THR A 44 12.07 7.25 -26.59
N MET A 45 12.65 8.02 -25.68
CA MET A 45 13.15 9.38 -25.94
C MET A 45 14.68 9.51 -25.81
N GLY A 46 15.37 8.40 -25.53
CA GLY A 46 16.81 8.42 -25.21
C GLY A 46 17.64 9.12 -26.28
N ARG A 47 17.38 8.81 -27.56
CA ARG A 47 18.11 9.42 -28.68
C ARG A 47 17.82 10.92 -28.84
N GLU A 48 16.58 11.34 -28.71
CA GLU A 48 16.16 12.74 -28.88
C GLU A 48 16.67 13.62 -27.75
N ARG A 49 16.71 13.07 -26.52
CA ARG A 49 17.12 13.79 -25.30
C ARG A 49 18.60 13.59 -24.94
N GLY A 50 19.33 12.84 -25.76
CA GLY A 50 20.78 12.62 -25.59
C GLY A 50 21.16 11.60 -24.52
N TYR A 51 20.22 10.78 -24.05
CA TYR A 51 20.52 9.69 -23.10
C TYR A 51 21.03 8.47 -23.85
N GLY A 52 22.29 8.12 -23.66
CA GLY A 52 22.95 6.96 -24.26
C GLY A 52 22.91 5.71 -23.37
N ILE A 53 21.91 5.58 -22.48
CA ILE A 53 21.78 4.48 -21.54
C ILE A 53 20.58 3.59 -21.88
N ALA A 54 20.78 2.26 -21.80
CA ALA A 54 19.73 1.28 -21.88
C ALA A 54 19.76 0.40 -20.64
N PHE A 55 18.61 -0.08 -20.22
CA PHE A 55 18.47 -1.01 -19.08
C PHE A 55 18.07 -2.40 -19.57
N ASP A 56 18.71 -3.42 -19.02
CA ASP A 56 18.47 -4.83 -19.32
C ASP A 56 17.31 -5.40 -18.48
N GLY A 57 16.97 -4.75 -17.38
CA GLY A 57 15.84 -5.14 -16.55
C GLY A 57 15.56 -4.19 -15.40
N ILE A 58 14.39 -4.41 -14.78
CA ILE A 58 13.93 -3.66 -13.61
C ILE A 58 13.44 -4.66 -12.56
N VAL A 59 13.87 -4.46 -11.31
CA VAL A 59 13.37 -5.20 -10.15
C VAL A 59 12.44 -4.28 -9.36
N PHE A 60 11.20 -4.69 -9.17
CA PHE A 60 10.21 -3.98 -8.39
C PHE A 60 10.03 -4.63 -7.02
N ILE A 61 10.20 -3.86 -5.96
CA ILE A 61 9.98 -4.27 -4.56
C ILE A 61 8.85 -3.40 -4.01
N GLY A 62 7.73 -4.02 -3.58
CA GLY A 62 6.56 -3.26 -3.12
C GLY A 62 6.02 -2.33 -4.21
N ASN A 63 5.63 -2.91 -5.35
CA ASN A 63 5.32 -2.21 -6.60
C ASN A 63 4.25 -1.13 -6.44
N THR A 64 4.58 0.12 -6.84
CA THR A 64 3.69 1.28 -6.86
C THR A 64 3.61 1.95 -8.25
N VAL A 65 3.78 1.19 -9.34
CA VAL A 65 3.79 1.75 -10.71
C VAL A 65 2.47 2.46 -11.06
N THR A 66 1.38 2.06 -10.44
CA THR A 66 0.05 2.66 -10.64
C THR A 66 -0.24 3.85 -9.69
N VAL A 67 0.74 4.29 -8.92
CA VAL A 67 0.59 5.34 -7.88
C VAL A 67 0.04 6.66 -8.41
N GLY A 68 0.18 6.97 -9.69
CA GLY A 68 -0.47 8.13 -10.29
C GLY A 68 -1.99 8.20 -10.09
N LYS A 69 -2.64 7.07 -9.80
CA LYS A 69 -4.05 6.99 -9.41
C LYS A 69 -4.30 7.28 -7.93
N TYR A 70 -3.28 7.17 -7.08
CA TYR A 70 -3.41 7.35 -5.63
C TYR A 70 -3.25 8.81 -5.17
N PHE A 71 -2.74 9.70 -6.02
CA PHE A 71 -2.58 11.12 -5.72
C PHE A 71 -3.73 11.99 -6.25
N GLY A 72 -4.82 11.37 -6.75
CA GLY A 72 -6.05 12.08 -7.12
C GLY A 72 -6.95 12.33 -5.91
N GLU A 73 -8.01 13.11 -6.11
CA GLU A 73 -9.03 13.33 -5.09
C GLU A 73 -9.78 12.02 -4.79
N GLY A 74 -9.68 11.55 -3.54
CA GLY A 74 -10.38 10.39 -3.01
C GLY A 74 -9.65 9.05 -3.19
N LEU A 75 -10.03 8.07 -2.37
CA LEU A 75 -9.49 6.71 -2.42
C LEU A 75 -10.01 5.98 -3.68
N PRO A 76 -9.12 5.37 -4.48
CA PRO A 76 -9.55 4.50 -5.56
C PRO A 76 -10.34 3.30 -5.03
N VAL A 77 -11.37 2.89 -5.76
CA VAL A 77 -12.16 1.69 -5.43
C VAL A 77 -11.26 0.46 -5.30
N GLU A 78 -10.30 0.33 -6.20
CA GLU A 78 -9.37 -0.78 -6.27
C GLU A 78 -8.56 -0.98 -4.98
N THR A 79 -8.19 0.10 -4.29
CA THR A 79 -7.41 0.00 -3.04
C THR A 79 -8.20 -0.71 -1.95
N SER A 80 -9.47 -0.33 -1.77
CA SER A 80 -10.35 -0.95 -0.77
C SER A 80 -10.61 -2.43 -1.07
N VAL A 81 -10.79 -2.79 -2.35
CA VAL A 81 -11.06 -4.16 -2.78
C VAL A 81 -9.82 -5.05 -2.67
N LEU A 82 -8.68 -4.58 -3.18
CA LEU A 82 -7.43 -5.37 -3.18
C LEU A 82 -6.86 -5.58 -1.77
N GLY A 83 -7.04 -4.61 -0.87
CA GLY A 83 -6.64 -4.72 0.54
C GLY A 83 -7.55 -5.62 1.38
N PHE A 84 -8.79 -5.86 0.93
CA PHE A 84 -9.84 -6.50 1.71
C PHE A 84 -9.46 -7.86 2.31
N PRO A 85 -8.84 -8.81 1.56
CA PRO A 85 -8.41 -10.09 2.12
C PRO A 85 -7.38 -9.94 3.25
N THR A 86 -6.49 -8.97 3.14
CA THR A 86 -5.51 -8.67 4.19
C THR A 86 -6.20 -8.11 5.44
N TYR A 87 -7.14 -7.20 5.27
CA TYR A 87 -7.95 -6.67 6.37
C TYR A 87 -8.72 -7.77 7.09
N ALA A 88 -9.33 -8.69 6.34
CA ALA A 88 -10.03 -9.83 6.91
C ALA A 88 -9.09 -10.73 7.73
N GLY A 89 -7.91 -11.04 7.22
CA GLY A 89 -6.92 -11.86 7.93
C GLY A 89 -6.46 -11.21 9.24
N VAL A 90 -6.22 -9.91 9.24
CA VAL A 90 -5.84 -9.14 10.44
C VAL A 90 -6.99 -9.12 11.46
N ASN A 91 -8.22 -8.86 11.00
CA ASN A 91 -9.40 -8.91 11.86
C ASN A 91 -9.60 -10.29 12.47
N TRP A 92 -9.48 -11.36 11.67
CA TRP A 92 -9.57 -12.73 12.15
C TRP A 92 -8.55 -13.01 13.25
N TYR A 93 -7.28 -12.60 13.04
CA TYR A 93 -6.20 -12.83 14.01
C TYR A 93 -6.45 -12.15 15.36
N HIS A 94 -6.97 -10.95 15.38
CA HIS A 94 -7.12 -10.16 16.61
C HIS A 94 -8.48 -10.28 17.28
N ASN A 95 -9.54 -10.45 16.52
CA ASN A 95 -10.91 -10.37 17.00
C ASN A 95 -11.65 -11.70 16.98
N HIS A 96 -11.15 -12.71 16.25
CA HIS A 96 -11.76 -14.04 16.12
C HIS A 96 -13.28 -13.97 15.90
N PRO A 97 -13.75 -13.35 14.81
CA PRO A 97 -15.19 -13.14 14.58
C PRO A 97 -15.94 -14.44 14.30
N THR A 98 -15.23 -15.55 14.08
CA THR A 98 -15.75 -16.87 13.76
C THR A 98 -14.78 -17.97 14.19
N ASP A 99 -15.29 -19.20 14.30
CA ASP A 99 -14.49 -20.41 14.56
C ASP A 99 -13.91 -21.04 13.28
N GLN A 100 -14.19 -20.48 12.10
CA GLN A 100 -13.59 -20.93 10.83
C GLN A 100 -12.07 -20.77 10.84
N SER A 101 -11.38 -21.53 9.96
CA SER A 101 -9.96 -21.30 9.70
C SER A 101 -9.72 -19.93 9.09
N VAL A 102 -8.51 -19.37 9.25
CA VAL A 102 -8.17 -18.09 8.62
C VAL A 102 -8.24 -18.19 7.10
N GLU A 103 -7.84 -19.33 6.54
CA GLU A 103 -7.87 -19.60 5.11
C GLU A 103 -9.29 -19.53 4.54
N ASP A 104 -10.26 -20.18 5.20
CA ASP A 104 -11.65 -20.17 4.76
C ASP A 104 -12.28 -18.79 4.93
N PHE A 105 -12.04 -18.14 6.06
CA PHE A 105 -12.54 -16.79 6.33
C PHE A 105 -12.03 -15.78 5.31
N VAL A 106 -10.73 -15.78 5.02
CA VAL A 106 -10.11 -14.88 4.03
C VAL A 106 -10.61 -15.20 2.62
N LYS A 107 -10.81 -16.47 2.29
CA LYS A 107 -11.37 -16.89 0.99
C LYS A 107 -12.80 -16.37 0.79
N GLU A 108 -13.64 -16.46 1.80
CA GLU A 108 -15.01 -15.90 1.76
C GLU A 108 -14.99 -14.38 1.65
N ALA A 109 -14.15 -13.72 2.46
CA ALA A 109 -13.99 -12.28 2.41
C ALA A 109 -13.53 -11.80 1.03
N LYS A 110 -12.58 -12.52 0.41
CA LYS A 110 -12.13 -12.22 -0.95
C LYS A 110 -13.25 -12.38 -1.98
N ALA A 111 -14.03 -13.47 -1.90
CA ALA A 111 -15.15 -13.69 -2.81
C ALA A 111 -16.19 -12.57 -2.69
N PHE A 112 -16.51 -12.16 -1.46
CA PHE A 112 -17.40 -11.01 -1.24
C PHE A 112 -16.81 -9.70 -1.82
N ALA A 113 -15.53 -9.46 -1.62
CA ALA A 113 -14.88 -8.25 -2.13
C ALA A 113 -14.86 -8.19 -3.67
N ASP A 114 -14.58 -9.32 -4.32
CA ASP A 114 -14.48 -9.42 -5.79
C ASP A 114 -15.84 -9.30 -6.49
N HIS A 115 -16.96 -9.53 -5.80
CA HIS A 115 -18.29 -9.56 -6.40
C HIS A 115 -19.20 -8.45 -5.85
N ASP A 116 -19.56 -8.52 -4.57
CA ASP A 116 -20.59 -7.64 -4.01
C ASP A 116 -20.03 -6.26 -3.65
N TYR A 117 -18.89 -6.25 -2.96
CA TYR A 117 -18.31 -5.00 -2.46
C TYR A 117 -17.79 -4.10 -3.59
N VAL A 118 -17.11 -4.66 -4.59
CA VAL A 118 -16.65 -3.89 -5.75
C VAL A 118 -17.80 -3.24 -6.50
N LEU A 119 -18.90 -3.95 -6.71
CA LEU A 119 -20.10 -3.42 -7.38
C LEU A 119 -20.75 -2.31 -6.56
N ALA A 120 -20.85 -2.48 -5.24
CA ALA A 120 -21.37 -1.45 -4.35
C ALA A 120 -20.57 -0.16 -4.40
N LEU A 121 -19.23 -0.26 -4.40
CA LEU A 121 -18.34 0.89 -4.52
C LEU A 121 -18.48 1.61 -5.87
N TYR A 122 -18.66 0.87 -6.96
CA TYR A 122 -18.89 1.48 -8.29
C TYR A 122 -20.26 2.12 -8.43
N LYS A 123 -21.30 1.61 -7.76
CA LYS A 123 -22.62 2.25 -7.70
C LYS A 123 -22.59 3.60 -6.97
N GLY A 124 -21.69 3.76 -5.99
CA GLY A 124 -21.57 4.98 -5.21
C GLY A 124 -22.91 5.38 -4.58
N GLU A 125 -23.38 6.60 -4.85
CA GLU A 125 -24.65 7.11 -4.32
C GLU A 125 -25.90 6.46 -4.93
N ALA A 126 -25.77 5.71 -6.03
CA ALA A 126 -26.88 5.00 -6.66
C ALA A 126 -27.23 3.66 -5.99
N ILE A 127 -26.50 3.26 -4.94
CA ILE A 127 -26.79 2.06 -4.15
C ILE A 127 -28.10 2.24 -3.36
N SER A 128 -28.97 1.21 -3.32
CA SER A 128 -30.16 1.26 -2.48
C SER A 128 -29.79 1.20 -0.99
N GLU A 129 -30.64 1.74 -0.11
CA GLU A 129 -30.40 1.70 1.34
C GLU A 129 -30.32 0.27 1.88
N GLU A 130 -31.15 -0.66 1.33
CA GLU A 130 -31.10 -2.07 1.73
C GLU A 130 -29.77 -2.73 1.34
N GLU A 131 -29.30 -2.50 0.12
CA GLU A 131 -28.03 -3.01 -0.36
C GLU A 131 -26.87 -2.40 0.43
N LYS A 132 -26.91 -1.09 0.66
CA LYS A 132 -25.91 -0.37 1.47
C LYS A 132 -25.80 -0.93 2.88
N GLU A 133 -26.94 -1.20 3.53
CA GLU A 133 -27.00 -1.78 4.87
C GLU A 133 -26.34 -3.18 4.88
N HIS A 134 -26.65 -4.02 3.90
CA HIS A 134 -26.05 -5.33 3.73
C HIS A 134 -24.51 -5.24 3.55
N ILE A 135 -24.05 -4.32 2.69
CA ILE A 135 -22.62 -4.10 2.48
C ILE A 135 -21.93 -3.59 3.74
N LEU A 136 -22.53 -2.64 4.46
CA LEU A 136 -22.00 -2.14 5.74
C LEU A 136 -21.81 -3.27 6.76
N GLU A 137 -22.82 -4.15 6.90
CA GLU A 137 -22.75 -5.29 7.79
C GLU A 137 -21.58 -6.23 7.42
N LYS A 138 -21.51 -6.61 6.14
CA LYS A 138 -20.50 -7.55 5.65
C LYS A 138 -19.10 -6.99 5.70
N VAL A 139 -18.90 -5.73 5.30
CA VAL A 139 -17.59 -5.08 5.37
C VAL A 139 -17.13 -4.97 6.81
N SER A 140 -17.99 -4.52 7.72
CA SER A 140 -17.66 -4.44 9.16
C SER A 140 -17.33 -5.81 9.75
N TYR A 141 -18.11 -6.85 9.40
CA TYR A 141 -17.88 -8.21 9.86
C TYR A 141 -16.51 -8.76 9.43
N TYR A 142 -16.19 -8.66 8.13
CA TYR A 142 -14.93 -9.19 7.62
C TYR A 142 -13.72 -8.37 8.07
N THR A 143 -13.81 -7.05 8.09
CA THR A 143 -12.63 -6.20 8.30
C THR A 143 -12.45 -5.72 9.73
N GLY A 144 -13.49 -5.75 10.56
CA GLY A 144 -13.47 -5.18 11.92
C GLY A 144 -13.54 -3.65 11.96
N VAL A 145 -13.70 -3.00 10.80
CA VAL A 145 -13.85 -1.53 10.72
C VAL A 145 -15.25 -1.14 11.18
N SER A 146 -15.35 -0.04 11.93
CA SER A 146 -16.63 0.43 12.44
C SER A 146 -17.58 0.91 11.34
N ARG A 147 -18.88 0.71 11.56
CA ARG A 147 -19.92 1.17 10.62
C ARG A 147 -19.90 2.70 10.45
N GLU A 148 -19.62 3.41 11.53
CA GLU A 148 -19.52 4.88 11.55
C GLU A 148 -18.38 5.36 10.64
N TYR A 149 -17.25 4.67 10.65
CA TYR A 149 -16.15 4.95 9.73
C TYR A 149 -16.59 4.72 8.28
N LEU A 150 -17.16 3.56 7.96
CA LEU A 150 -17.59 3.19 6.61
C LEU A 150 -18.62 4.16 6.04
N ILE A 151 -19.58 4.60 6.84
CA ILE A 151 -20.58 5.59 6.44
C ILE A 151 -19.92 6.93 6.07
N ARG A 152 -18.99 7.41 6.88
CA ARG A 152 -18.29 8.68 6.63
C ARG A 152 -17.39 8.64 5.38
N HIS A 153 -16.86 7.47 5.04
CA HIS A 153 -15.91 7.30 3.94
C HIS A 153 -16.52 6.66 2.69
N GLY A 154 -17.86 6.65 2.58
CA GLY A 154 -18.55 6.11 1.40
C GLY A 154 -18.21 4.64 1.14
N LEU A 155 -18.22 3.84 2.20
CA LEU A 155 -17.88 2.40 2.21
C LEU A 155 -16.41 2.07 1.92
N LYS A 156 -15.56 3.05 1.66
CA LYS A 156 -14.14 2.85 1.34
C LYS A 156 -13.30 2.69 2.61
N ILE A 157 -12.21 1.94 2.48
CA ILE A 157 -11.24 1.73 3.56
C ILE A 157 -9.89 2.23 3.08
N ASP A 158 -9.34 3.19 3.82
CA ASP A 158 -7.94 3.61 3.72
C ASP A 158 -7.06 2.69 4.57
N ASP A 159 -5.88 2.33 4.08
CA ASP A 159 -4.99 1.40 4.80
C ASP A 159 -4.37 2.02 6.06
N ASP A 160 -4.09 3.33 6.06
CA ASP A 160 -3.59 4.04 7.23
C ASP A 160 -4.68 4.14 8.31
N ASP A 161 -5.91 4.46 7.91
CA ASP A 161 -7.05 4.51 8.82
C ASP A 161 -7.42 3.11 9.33
N TYR A 162 -7.38 2.09 8.46
CA TYR A 162 -7.64 0.69 8.83
C TYR A 162 -6.80 0.26 10.04
N ARG A 163 -5.52 0.60 10.02
CA ARG A 163 -4.58 0.23 11.09
C ARG A 163 -4.99 0.78 12.44
N GLN A 164 -5.68 1.90 12.47
CA GLN A 164 -6.17 2.53 13.70
C GLN A 164 -7.59 2.06 14.06
N GLU A 165 -8.45 1.80 13.06
CA GLU A 165 -9.85 1.45 13.28
C GLU A 165 -10.04 0.00 13.74
N VAL A 166 -9.31 -0.98 13.21
CA VAL A 166 -9.55 -2.41 13.45
C VAL A 166 -9.48 -2.83 14.93
N LEU A 167 -8.67 -2.15 15.75
CA LEU A 167 -8.53 -2.41 17.19
C LEU A 167 -8.82 -1.18 18.05
N LYS A 168 -9.47 -0.18 17.51
CA LYS A 168 -9.77 1.09 18.20
C LYS A 168 -10.49 0.87 19.53
N THR A 169 -11.47 -0.01 19.56
CA THR A 169 -12.20 -0.35 20.79
C THR A 169 -11.33 -1.00 21.86
N LYS A 170 -10.18 -1.57 21.46
CA LYS A 170 -9.17 -2.16 22.36
C LYS A 170 -8.06 -1.15 22.72
N GLY A 171 -8.15 0.10 22.28
CA GLY A 171 -7.13 1.12 22.49
C GLY A 171 -5.80 0.83 21.80
N LYS A 172 -5.82 0.12 20.67
CA LYS A 172 -4.64 -0.33 19.93
C LYS A 172 -4.73 0.01 18.45
N ALA A 173 -3.58 0.15 17.82
CA ALA A 173 -3.40 0.17 16.37
C ALA A 173 -2.51 -1.01 15.93
N VAL A 174 -2.68 -1.47 14.68
CA VAL A 174 -1.82 -2.51 14.09
C VAL A 174 -0.67 -1.90 13.30
N SER A 175 0.41 -2.66 13.15
CA SER A 175 1.58 -2.26 12.37
C SER A 175 1.29 -2.21 10.87
N ARG A 176 2.06 -1.38 10.15
CA ARG A 176 1.98 -1.25 8.70
C ARG A 176 2.45 -2.51 7.95
N TYR A 177 3.47 -3.19 8.45
CA TYR A 177 4.10 -4.31 7.75
C TYR A 177 3.63 -5.67 8.25
N ASP A 178 3.40 -5.83 9.53
CA ASP A 178 2.88 -7.04 10.13
C ASP A 178 1.65 -6.72 10.99
N GLY A 179 0.46 -6.95 10.44
CA GLY A 179 -0.81 -6.69 11.12
C GLY A 179 -1.02 -7.44 12.44
N ARG A 180 -0.17 -8.43 12.77
CA ARG A 180 -0.21 -9.13 14.07
C ARG A 180 0.46 -8.32 15.19
N VAL A 181 1.36 -7.42 14.82
CA VAL A 181 2.05 -6.52 15.76
C VAL A 181 1.15 -5.34 16.09
N THR A 182 1.05 -4.98 17.37
CA THR A 182 0.21 -3.87 17.82
C THR A 182 1.00 -2.85 18.64
N ARG A 183 0.53 -1.62 18.60
CA ARG A 183 0.96 -0.52 19.50
C ARG A 183 -0.25 0.09 20.19
N PRO A 184 -0.08 0.85 21.29
CA PRO A 184 -1.16 1.68 21.82
C PRO A 184 -1.69 2.64 20.75
N LEU A 185 -3.01 2.85 20.73
CA LEU A 185 -3.61 3.92 19.93
C LEU A 185 -3.14 5.27 20.50
N LEU A 186 -2.65 6.13 19.63
CA LEU A 186 -2.18 7.45 20.03
C LEU A 186 -3.27 8.50 19.79
N GLU A 187 -3.24 9.56 20.60
CA GLU A 187 -4.04 10.75 20.28
C GLU A 187 -3.63 11.32 18.92
N PRO A 188 -4.57 11.92 18.16
CA PRO A 188 -4.31 12.41 16.81
C PRO A 188 -3.08 13.30 16.68
N GLU A 189 -2.85 14.19 17.64
CA GLU A 189 -1.69 15.09 17.68
C GLU A 189 -0.36 14.35 17.80
N GLN A 190 -0.34 13.22 18.53
CA GLN A 190 0.86 12.38 18.68
C GLN A 190 1.10 11.52 17.45
N ASP A 191 0.04 11.14 16.75
CA ASP A 191 0.12 10.34 15.54
C ASP A 191 0.65 11.15 14.35
N GLU A 192 0.27 12.43 14.23
CA GLU A 192 0.81 13.36 13.23
C GLU A 192 2.33 13.55 13.38
N ILE A 193 2.83 13.68 14.62
CA ILE A 193 4.26 13.79 14.89
C ILE A 193 4.99 12.50 14.49
N LYS A 194 4.38 11.35 14.69
CA LYS A 194 4.97 10.04 14.33
C LYS A 194 4.84 9.69 12.86
N LYS A 195 3.78 10.13 12.19
CA LYS A 195 3.68 10.03 10.72
C LYS A 195 4.75 10.87 10.03
N ALA A 196 5.09 12.03 10.60
CA ALA A 196 6.14 12.90 10.09
C ALA A 196 7.55 12.38 10.39
N SER A 197 7.73 11.60 11.44
CA SER A 197 8.99 10.92 11.73
C SER A 197 8.90 9.47 11.22
N TRP A 198 9.78 9.07 10.34
CA TRP A 198 9.99 7.68 9.93
C TRP A 198 10.32 6.73 11.11
N ALA A 199 10.07 7.18 12.32
CA ALA A 199 10.44 6.59 13.60
C ALA A 199 9.28 5.88 14.31
N ASP A 200 8.35 5.28 13.59
CA ASP A 200 7.51 4.21 14.16
C ASP A 200 8.31 2.87 14.20
N ALA A 201 9.62 3.00 14.15
CA ALA A 201 10.61 1.92 14.18
C ALA A 201 10.53 1.04 15.45
N THR A 202 9.88 1.53 16.51
CA THR A 202 9.72 0.75 17.75
C THR A 202 8.55 -0.21 17.72
N ALA A 203 7.59 0.00 16.84
CA ALA A 203 6.43 -0.88 16.68
C ALA A 203 6.63 -1.92 15.57
N ASP A 204 7.59 -1.71 14.69
CA ASP A 204 7.79 -2.54 13.51
C ASP A 204 9.20 -3.15 13.48
N ARG A 205 9.28 -4.47 13.67
CA ARG A 205 10.54 -5.21 13.59
C ARG A 205 11.23 -5.11 12.23
N TYR A 206 10.48 -4.80 11.17
CA TYR A 206 11.03 -4.62 9.83
C TYR A 206 11.80 -3.31 9.72
N ASP A 207 11.32 -2.22 10.28
CA ASP A 207 12.05 -0.94 10.28
C ASP A 207 13.37 -1.07 11.04
N THR A 208 13.37 -1.81 12.14
CA THR A 208 14.60 -2.11 12.90
C THR A 208 15.58 -2.93 12.08
N PHE A 209 15.10 -3.93 11.33
CA PHE A 209 15.94 -4.75 10.46
C PHE A 209 16.55 -3.93 9.31
N PHE A 210 15.76 -3.13 8.61
CA PHE A 210 16.26 -2.28 7.53
C PHE A 210 17.24 -1.23 8.03
N TYR A 211 17.00 -0.67 9.21
CA TYR A 211 17.91 0.29 9.81
C TYR A 211 19.25 -0.35 10.17
N ALA A 212 19.25 -1.52 10.79
CA ALA A 212 20.46 -2.27 11.10
C ALA A 212 21.23 -2.66 9.83
N ALA A 213 20.54 -3.23 8.83
CA ALA A 213 21.13 -3.60 7.55
C ALA A 213 21.73 -2.40 6.79
N SER A 214 21.13 -1.21 6.90
CA SER A 214 21.65 0.03 6.28
C SER A 214 22.91 0.56 6.96
N LYS A 215 23.14 0.20 8.22
CA LYS A 215 24.33 0.61 9.01
C LYS A 215 25.50 -0.36 8.92
N GLY A 216 25.32 -1.53 8.29
CA GLY A 216 26.39 -2.52 8.12
C GLY A 216 26.80 -3.23 9.41
N ASP A 217 25.91 -3.35 10.38
CA ASP A 217 26.09 -4.12 11.61
C ASP A 217 25.72 -5.60 11.41
#